data_5686c8526107a39e7dd0094c588da657
#
_entry.id   5686c8526107a39e7dd0094c588da657
#
_cell.length_a   1.000
_cell.length_b   1.000
_cell.length_c   1.000
_cell.angle_alpha   90.00
_cell.angle_beta   90.00
_cell.angle_gamma   90.00
#
_symmetry.space_group_name_H-M   'P 1'
#
loop_
_entity.id
_entity.type
_entity.pdbx_description
1 polymer ?
#
loop_
_entity_poly.entity_id
_entity_poly.type
_entity_poly.pdbx_seq_one_letter_code
_entity_poly.pdbx_strand_id
1 'polypeptide(L)'
;EKEYIIDDAVSVPLILNKREKNNLKKKMLIPFDSEVKGLLNKLTISNIDSTREKIIKIFDKINNLFKNDNAELRKGLLEFKLQELELHYSYLVKITEEKEQQKAIKEQMIEEEKVRREIDREKKRIDKEQRQFNSEISKLIAYMQKANADVEKELYANKIQELEEKLKELEVIRENVLQRELNTRAGYVYVISNIGSFGEDIYKIGMTRRLEPMDRIKELSSASVPFEFDVHAMIFSEDAPSLETKLHNHFRKQEVNKINQRKEFFKVSLDEIEKVVLENYNGTVTFTKLAKAEQYRRSLELSKD
;
A
#
# COMPACT_ATOMS: atom_id res chain seq x y z
N GLU A 1 29.62 35.07 -1.69
CA GLU A 1 28.26 34.86 -1.14
C GLU A 1 28.18 34.94 0.39
N LYS A 2 29.08 34.28 1.17
CA LYS A 2 29.07 34.33 2.63
C LYS A 2 29.36 35.72 3.23
N GLU A 3 30.22 36.51 2.61
CA GLU A 3 30.54 37.87 3.10
C GLU A 3 29.42 38.87 2.83
N TYR A 4 28.73 38.76 1.71
CA TYR A 4 27.61 39.63 1.35
C TYR A 4 26.39 39.41 2.30
N ILE A 5 26.15 38.17 2.72
CA ILE A 5 25.06 37.82 3.66
C ILE A 5 25.34 38.41 5.06
N ILE A 6 26.59 38.45 5.50
CA ILE A 6 26.94 38.95 6.85
C ILE A 6 26.75 40.47 6.97
N ASP A 7 27.07 41.22 5.94
CA ASP A 7 26.98 42.68 5.99
C ASP A 7 25.57 43.23 5.90
N ASP A 8 24.66 42.50 5.22
CA ASP A 8 23.27 42.89 5.08
C ASP A 8 22.30 42.20 6.09
N ALA A 9 22.79 41.19 6.80
CA ALA A 9 21.95 40.39 7.74
C ALA A 9 21.71 41.10 9.09
N VAL A 10 22.59 41.98 9.51
CA VAL A 10 22.55 42.64 10.82
C VAL A 10 22.75 44.15 10.70
N SER A 11 21.82 44.93 11.22
CA SER A 11 21.95 46.35 11.41
C SER A 11 22.73 46.65 12.70
N VAL A 12 23.74 47.50 12.64
CA VAL A 12 24.57 47.89 13.81
C VAL A 12 24.83 49.39 13.82
N PRO A 13 25.04 50.02 15.00
CA PRO A 13 25.29 51.46 15.11
C PRO A 13 26.45 51.92 14.26
N LEU A 14 26.28 53.08 13.62
CA LEU A 14 27.30 53.70 12.79
C LEU A 14 28.53 54.19 13.57
N ILE A 15 28.37 54.48 14.84
CA ILE A 15 29.39 55.05 15.75
C ILE A 15 30.49 54.03 16.07
N LEU A 16 30.22 52.72 15.95
CA LEU A 16 31.19 51.66 16.25
C LEU A 16 32.28 51.58 15.19
N ASN A 17 33.50 51.25 15.62
CA ASN A 17 34.59 50.96 14.69
C ASN A 17 34.39 49.62 13.97
N LYS A 18 35.12 49.33 12.91
CA LYS A 18 34.98 48.12 12.06
C LYS A 18 35.06 46.82 12.87
N ARG A 19 35.98 46.75 13.85
CA ARG A 19 36.20 45.56 14.69
C ARG A 19 35.03 45.32 15.63
N GLU A 20 34.53 46.38 16.24
CA GLU A 20 33.36 46.32 17.14
C GLU A 20 32.08 45.92 16.40
N LYS A 21 31.84 46.51 15.20
CA LYS A 21 30.75 46.13 14.31
C LYS A 21 30.77 44.63 13.98
N ASN A 22 31.94 44.12 13.55
CA ASN A 22 32.08 42.70 13.23
C ASN A 22 31.92 41.78 14.42
N ASN A 23 32.40 42.17 15.59
CA ASN A 23 32.19 41.43 16.84
C ASN A 23 30.71 41.36 17.21
N LEU A 24 30.02 42.50 17.14
CA LEU A 24 28.57 42.56 17.47
C LEU A 24 27.73 41.73 16.50
N LYS A 25 28.00 41.84 15.17
CA LYS A 25 27.38 40.98 14.15
C LYS A 25 27.57 39.49 14.46
N LYS A 26 28.78 39.06 14.77
CA LYS A 26 29.09 37.66 15.12
C LYS A 26 28.37 37.20 16.37
N LYS A 27 28.28 38.03 17.40
CA LYS A 27 27.55 37.73 18.67
C LYS A 27 26.07 37.46 18.40
N MET A 28 25.47 38.09 17.42
CA MET A 28 24.06 37.88 17.06
C MET A 28 23.86 36.72 16.11
N LEU A 29 24.70 36.60 15.06
CA LEU A 29 24.54 35.62 14.00
C LEU A 29 24.88 34.20 14.45
N ILE A 30 25.98 34.01 15.23
CA ILE A 30 26.42 32.67 15.64
C ILE A 30 25.33 31.91 16.45
N PRO A 31 24.74 32.48 17.51
CA PRO A 31 23.69 31.79 18.23
C PRO A 31 22.43 31.60 17.39
N PHE A 32 22.05 32.60 16.56
CA PHE A 32 20.90 32.47 15.67
C PHE A 32 21.07 31.30 14.69
N ASP A 33 22.19 31.27 13.96
CA ASP A 33 22.49 30.19 13.00
C ASP A 33 22.61 28.82 13.67
N SER A 34 23.22 28.77 14.87
CA SER A 34 23.37 27.52 15.61
C SER A 34 22.03 26.93 16.04
N GLU A 35 21.14 27.76 16.59
CA GLU A 35 19.80 27.33 17.01
C GLU A 35 18.94 26.94 15.81
N VAL A 36 18.93 27.74 14.71
CA VAL A 36 18.20 27.42 13.48
C VAL A 36 18.71 26.12 12.87
N LYS A 37 20.04 25.94 12.77
CA LYS A 37 20.63 24.69 12.27
C LYS A 37 20.23 23.49 13.13
N GLY A 38 20.19 23.65 14.45
CA GLY A 38 19.71 22.63 15.38
C GLY A 38 18.25 22.23 15.13
N LEU A 39 17.39 23.20 14.77
CA LEU A 39 16.00 22.95 14.40
C LEU A 39 15.88 22.26 13.05
N LEU A 40 16.63 22.70 12.04
CA LEU A 40 16.64 22.08 10.70
C LEU A 40 17.09 20.62 10.75
N ASN A 41 18.09 20.27 11.58
CA ASN A 41 18.55 18.90 11.75
C ASN A 41 17.49 17.97 12.38
N LYS A 42 16.53 18.53 13.11
CA LYS A 42 15.42 17.80 13.74
C LYS A 42 14.11 17.93 12.95
N LEU A 43 14.17 18.48 11.74
CA LEU A 43 12.99 18.67 10.89
C LEU A 43 12.42 17.32 10.47
N THR A 44 11.09 17.22 10.54
CA THR A 44 10.30 16.08 10.05
C THR A 44 9.11 16.61 9.25
N ILE A 45 8.46 15.76 8.49
CA ILE A 45 7.26 16.15 7.71
C ILE A 45 6.13 16.68 8.62
N SER A 46 6.04 16.16 9.84
CA SER A 46 4.95 16.52 10.77
C SER A 46 5.20 17.79 11.59
N ASN A 47 6.45 18.30 11.66
CA ASN A 47 6.79 19.39 12.58
C ASN A 47 7.21 20.70 11.89
N ILE A 48 6.99 20.86 10.59
CA ILE A 48 7.41 22.05 9.84
C ILE A 48 6.83 23.35 10.42
N ASP A 49 5.53 23.40 10.72
CA ASP A 49 4.87 24.60 11.22
C ASP A 49 5.40 24.99 12.60
N SER A 50 5.56 24.02 13.50
CA SER A 50 6.14 24.28 14.83
C SER A 50 7.61 24.70 14.72
N THR A 51 8.35 24.21 13.73
CA THR A 51 9.74 24.61 13.47
C THR A 51 9.81 26.04 12.94
N ARG A 52 8.92 26.41 12.02
CA ARG A 52 8.78 27.78 11.52
C ARG A 52 8.52 28.77 12.66
N GLU A 53 7.57 28.47 13.52
CA GLU A 53 7.28 29.33 14.69
C GLU A 53 8.49 29.46 15.63
N LYS A 54 9.23 28.39 15.87
CA LYS A 54 10.43 28.43 16.70
C LYS A 54 11.52 29.30 16.10
N ILE A 55 11.74 29.24 14.78
CA ILE A 55 12.70 30.10 14.09
C ILE A 55 12.33 31.58 14.28
N ILE A 56 11.04 31.94 14.11
CA ILE A 56 10.54 33.30 14.33
C ILE A 56 10.77 33.72 15.77
N LYS A 57 10.43 32.88 16.74
CA LYS A 57 10.63 33.19 18.19
C LYS A 57 12.11 33.39 18.53
N ILE A 58 13.04 32.63 17.94
CA ILE A 58 14.48 32.80 18.14
C ILE A 58 14.93 34.13 17.56
N PHE A 59 14.48 34.51 16.38
CA PHE A 59 14.77 35.78 15.74
C PHE A 59 14.33 36.95 16.64
N ASP A 60 13.09 36.94 17.13
CA ASP A 60 12.55 37.97 18.01
C ASP A 60 13.30 38.03 19.36
N LYS A 61 13.64 36.86 19.92
CA LYS A 61 14.39 36.77 21.19
C LYS A 61 15.78 37.42 21.06
N ILE A 62 16.50 37.14 19.99
CA ILE A 62 17.82 37.72 19.76
C ILE A 62 17.71 39.21 19.54
N ASN A 63 16.77 39.71 18.75
CA ASN A 63 16.54 41.13 18.57
C ASN A 63 16.19 41.85 19.90
N ASN A 64 15.42 41.22 20.74
CA ASN A 64 15.12 41.78 22.07
C ASN A 64 16.36 41.83 22.99
N LEU A 65 17.25 40.84 22.96
CA LEU A 65 18.48 40.80 23.75
C LEU A 65 19.44 41.95 23.39
N PHE A 66 19.54 42.31 22.11
CA PHE A 66 20.45 43.32 21.62
C PHE A 66 19.81 44.69 21.37
N LYS A 67 18.57 44.86 21.85
CA LYS A 67 17.82 46.15 21.71
C LYS A 67 18.60 47.33 22.29
N ASN A 68 19.21 47.16 23.46
CA ASN A 68 19.98 48.22 24.12
C ASN A 68 21.31 48.56 23.41
N ASP A 69 21.83 47.66 22.59
CA ASP A 69 22.99 47.83 21.76
C ASP A 69 22.66 48.53 20.42
N ASN A 70 21.39 48.86 20.19
CA ASN A 70 20.88 49.40 18.92
C ASN A 70 21.26 48.53 17.73
N ALA A 71 21.27 47.20 17.93
CA ALA A 71 21.60 46.24 16.90
C ALA A 71 20.41 45.28 16.68
N GLU A 72 20.15 44.92 15.41
CA GLU A 72 19.03 44.04 15.09
C GLU A 72 19.39 43.12 13.89
N LEU A 73 18.86 41.90 13.92
CA LEU A 73 18.79 41.00 12.77
C LEU A 73 17.75 41.55 11.79
N ARG A 74 18.10 41.68 10.52
CA ARG A 74 17.19 42.18 9.50
C ARG A 74 16.17 41.12 9.07
N LYS A 75 14.97 41.54 8.70
CA LYS A 75 13.90 40.65 8.22
C LYS A 75 14.32 39.78 7.03
N GLY A 76 15.15 40.30 6.13
CA GLY A 76 15.68 39.51 4.99
C GLY A 76 16.46 38.27 5.43
N LEU A 77 17.15 38.30 6.57
CA LEU A 77 17.79 37.11 7.15
C LEU A 77 16.75 36.08 7.60
N LEU A 78 15.68 36.53 8.24
CA LEU A 78 14.59 35.65 8.65
C LEU A 78 13.92 34.98 7.44
N GLU A 79 13.59 35.77 6.41
CA GLU A 79 13.01 35.27 5.16
C GLU A 79 13.90 34.25 4.49
N PHE A 80 15.21 34.49 4.45
CA PHE A 80 16.18 33.53 3.92
C PHE A 80 16.18 32.21 4.73
N LYS A 81 16.13 32.29 6.07
CA LYS A 81 16.08 31.09 6.93
C LYS A 81 14.77 30.33 6.79
N LEU A 82 13.66 31.00 6.55
CA LEU A 82 12.39 30.36 6.26
C LEU A 82 12.39 29.69 4.88
N GLN A 83 13.04 30.28 3.88
CA GLN A 83 13.24 29.63 2.57
C GLN A 83 14.17 28.39 2.70
N GLU A 84 15.21 28.45 3.52
CA GLU A 84 16.07 27.31 3.84
C GLU A 84 15.26 26.18 4.48
N LEU A 85 14.34 26.50 5.42
CA LEU A 85 13.41 25.54 6.02
C LEU A 85 12.53 24.87 4.95
N GLU A 86 11.91 25.63 4.05
CA GLU A 86 11.06 25.10 2.98
C GLU A 86 11.85 24.19 2.03
N LEU A 87 13.09 24.53 1.72
CA LEU A 87 13.95 23.69 0.90
C LEU A 87 14.29 22.35 1.57
N HIS A 88 14.64 22.40 2.86
CA HIS A 88 14.88 21.18 3.66
C HIS A 88 13.63 20.31 3.73
N TYR A 89 12.46 20.92 3.93
CA TYR A 89 11.20 20.20 3.95
C TYR A 89 10.88 19.51 2.63
N SER A 90 11.02 20.25 1.51
CA SER A 90 10.82 19.71 0.16
C SER A 90 11.76 18.54 -0.15
N TYR A 91 12.98 18.60 0.33
CA TYR A 91 13.96 17.51 0.22
C TYR A 91 13.53 16.28 1.03
N LEU A 92 13.06 16.47 2.27
CA LEU A 92 12.55 15.37 3.10
C LEU A 92 11.32 14.70 2.49
N VAL A 93 10.38 15.48 1.93
CA VAL A 93 9.21 14.96 1.24
C VAL A 93 9.65 14.08 0.06
N LYS A 94 10.54 14.58 -0.80
CA LYS A 94 11.06 13.79 -1.94
C LYS A 94 11.71 12.48 -1.52
N ILE A 95 12.60 12.50 -0.52
CA ILE A 95 13.22 11.26 -0.02
C ILE A 95 12.19 10.28 0.49
N THR A 96 11.17 10.77 1.18
CA THR A 96 10.10 9.91 1.71
C THR A 96 9.29 9.28 0.58
N GLU A 97 8.93 10.07 -0.43
CA GLU A 97 8.25 9.59 -1.63
C GLU A 97 9.07 8.54 -2.38
N GLU A 98 10.37 8.77 -2.56
CA GLU A 98 11.27 7.81 -3.21
C GLU A 98 11.37 6.49 -2.43
N LYS A 99 11.50 6.56 -1.10
CA LYS A 99 11.51 5.37 -0.23
C LYS A 99 10.19 4.59 -0.32
N GLU A 100 9.07 5.28 -0.33
CA GLU A 100 7.76 4.63 -0.49
C GLU A 100 7.61 4.00 -1.88
N GLN A 101 8.13 4.65 -2.93
CA GLN A 101 8.16 4.07 -4.28
C GLN A 101 8.99 2.79 -4.34
N GLN A 102 10.21 2.82 -3.78
CA GLN A 102 11.06 1.64 -3.73
C GLN A 102 10.42 0.50 -2.94
N LYS A 103 9.77 0.83 -1.82
CA LYS A 103 9.04 -0.16 -1.01
C LYS A 103 7.89 -0.79 -1.80
N ALA A 104 7.10 0.02 -2.52
CA ALA A 104 6.00 -0.48 -3.33
C ALA A 104 6.48 -1.39 -4.48
N ILE A 105 7.55 -1.01 -5.17
CA ILE A 105 8.15 -1.85 -6.23
C ILE A 105 8.60 -3.18 -5.63
N LYS A 106 9.25 -3.17 -4.47
CA LYS A 106 9.70 -4.39 -3.80
C LYS A 106 8.51 -5.27 -3.38
N GLU A 107 7.45 -4.68 -2.85
CA GLU A 107 6.23 -5.41 -2.48
C GLU A 107 5.56 -6.04 -3.73
N GLN A 108 5.50 -5.31 -4.84
CA GLN A 108 5.00 -5.82 -6.11
C GLN A 108 5.84 -7.00 -6.62
N MET A 109 7.17 -6.89 -6.61
CA MET A 109 8.06 -7.98 -7.03
C MET A 109 7.87 -9.23 -6.16
N ILE A 110 7.71 -9.06 -4.84
CA ILE A 110 7.45 -10.19 -3.93
C ILE A 110 6.09 -10.84 -4.25
N GLU A 111 5.08 -10.05 -4.55
CA GLU A 111 3.75 -10.58 -4.90
C GLU A 111 3.79 -11.33 -6.25
N GLU A 112 4.46 -10.79 -7.25
CA GLU A 112 4.67 -11.46 -8.54
C GLU A 112 5.43 -12.79 -8.39
N GLU A 113 6.45 -12.83 -7.55
CA GLU A 113 7.18 -14.07 -7.25
C GLU A 113 6.29 -15.11 -6.55
N LYS A 114 5.40 -14.69 -5.65
CA LYS A 114 4.42 -15.58 -5.01
C LYS A 114 3.46 -16.17 -6.04
N VAL A 115 2.91 -15.34 -6.92
CA VAL A 115 2.02 -15.79 -8.01
C VAL A 115 2.73 -16.82 -8.89
N ARG A 116 3.98 -16.55 -9.28
CA ARG A 116 4.76 -17.48 -10.09
C ARG A 116 4.96 -18.83 -9.39
N ARG A 117 5.28 -18.80 -8.09
CA ARG A 117 5.43 -20.03 -7.29
C ARG A 117 4.12 -20.81 -7.13
N GLU A 118 2.98 -20.13 -7.03
CA GLU A 118 1.66 -20.79 -7.02
C GLU A 118 1.39 -21.51 -8.34
N ILE A 119 1.58 -20.82 -9.47
CA ILE A 119 1.41 -21.40 -10.79
C ILE A 119 2.31 -22.64 -10.97
N ASP A 120 3.59 -22.55 -10.59
CA ASP A 120 4.53 -23.67 -10.66
C ASP A 120 4.11 -24.85 -9.78
N ARG A 121 3.58 -24.60 -8.58
CA ARG A 121 3.08 -25.64 -7.70
C ARG A 121 1.86 -26.33 -8.28
N GLU A 122 0.93 -25.54 -8.81
CA GLU A 122 -0.29 -26.07 -9.38
C GLU A 122 -0.03 -26.91 -10.63
N LYS A 123 0.87 -26.47 -11.52
CA LYS A 123 1.34 -27.28 -12.64
C LYS A 123 1.90 -28.63 -12.19
N LYS A 124 2.77 -28.62 -11.18
CA LYS A 124 3.36 -29.86 -10.63
C LYS A 124 2.31 -30.78 -10.01
N ARG A 125 1.30 -30.21 -9.39
CA ARG A 125 0.17 -30.97 -8.84
C ARG A 125 -0.61 -31.66 -9.96
N ILE A 126 -1.01 -30.91 -10.97
CA ILE A 126 -1.74 -31.41 -12.13
C ILE A 126 -0.95 -32.52 -12.84
N ASP A 127 0.33 -32.32 -13.12
CA ASP A 127 1.18 -33.31 -13.77
C ASP A 127 1.30 -34.60 -12.94
N LYS A 128 1.36 -34.48 -11.61
CA LYS A 128 1.40 -35.64 -10.70
C LYS A 128 0.08 -36.41 -10.74
N GLU A 129 -1.04 -35.72 -10.64
CA GLU A 129 -2.40 -36.34 -10.66
C GLU A 129 -2.67 -37.00 -12.01
N GLN A 130 -2.32 -36.36 -13.12
CA GLN A 130 -2.45 -36.97 -14.45
C GLN A 130 -1.64 -38.26 -14.57
N ARG A 131 -0.40 -38.30 -14.07
CA ARG A 131 0.41 -39.52 -14.06
C ARG A 131 -0.20 -40.64 -13.21
N GLN A 132 -0.77 -40.28 -12.05
CA GLN A 132 -1.43 -41.24 -11.18
C GLN A 132 -2.65 -41.84 -11.84
N PHE A 133 -3.56 -41.02 -12.39
CA PHE A 133 -4.76 -41.51 -13.07
C PHE A 133 -4.43 -42.37 -14.29
N ASN A 134 -3.47 -41.95 -15.13
CA ASN A 134 -3.03 -42.74 -16.26
C ASN A 134 -2.43 -44.11 -15.84
N SER A 135 -1.68 -44.13 -14.74
CA SER A 135 -1.13 -45.39 -14.19
C SER A 135 -2.24 -46.28 -13.65
N GLU A 136 -3.25 -45.71 -12.98
CA GLU A 136 -4.39 -46.45 -12.44
C GLU A 136 -5.26 -47.02 -13.58
N ILE A 137 -5.59 -46.23 -14.59
CA ILE A 137 -6.30 -46.67 -15.80
C ILE A 137 -5.58 -47.83 -16.45
N SER A 138 -4.25 -47.76 -16.64
CA SER A 138 -3.45 -48.81 -17.24
C SER A 138 -3.54 -50.13 -16.45
N LYS A 139 -3.54 -50.06 -15.10
CA LYS A 139 -3.70 -51.24 -14.24
C LYS A 139 -5.11 -51.81 -14.35
N LEU A 140 -6.15 -50.96 -14.33
CA LEU A 140 -7.55 -51.38 -14.44
C LEU A 140 -7.82 -52.07 -15.78
N ILE A 141 -7.25 -51.57 -16.90
CA ILE A 141 -7.33 -52.19 -18.20
C ILE A 141 -6.68 -53.60 -18.17
N ALA A 142 -5.50 -53.74 -17.53
CA ALA A 142 -4.84 -55.03 -17.41
C ALA A 142 -5.62 -56.04 -16.54
N TYR A 143 -6.33 -55.58 -15.50
CA TYR A 143 -7.24 -56.40 -14.68
C TYR A 143 -8.49 -56.78 -15.45
N MET A 144 -9.12 -55.84 -16.17
CA MET A 144 -10.28 -56.08 -17.00
C MET A 144 -10.00 -57.16 -18.07
N GLN A 145 -8.81 -57.15 -18.66
CA GLN A 145 -8.39 -58.16 -19.64
C GLN A 145 -8.26 -59.57 -19.04
N LYS A 146 -7.99 -59.68 -17.73
CA LYS A 146 -7.82 -60.98 -17.01
C LYS A 146 -9.07 -61.43 -16.33
N ALA A 147 -10.11 -60.58 -16.20
CA ALA A 147 -11.36 -60.90 -15.57
C ALA A 147 -12.19 -61.87 -16.40
N ASN A 148 -12.73 -62.93 -15.76
CA ASN A 148 -13.55 -63.94 -16.41
C ASN A 148 -15.05 -63.66 -16.27
N ALA A 149 -15.47 -62.92 -15.24
CA ALA A 149 -16.83 -62.57 -14.99
C ALA A 149 -17.24 -61.22 -15.62
N ASP A 150 -18.39 -61.20 -16.32
CA ASP A 150 -18.84 -59.97 -16.99
C ASP A 150 -19.13 -58.82 -16.02
N VAL A 151 -19.61 -59.12 -14.80
CA VAL A 151 -19.85 -58.16 -13.73
C VAL A 151 -18.54 -57.46 -13.29
N GLU A 152 -17.43 -58.20 -13.22
CA GLU A 152 -16.12 -57.61 -12.89
C GLU A 152 -15.62 -56.69 -14.01
N LYS A 153 -15.83 -57.08 -15.28
CA LYS A 153 -15.45 -56.23 -16.42
C LYS A 153 -16.25 -54.92 -16.42
N GLU A 154 -17.54 -54.98 -16.12
CA GLU A 154 -18.37 -53.80 -16.03
C GLU A 154 -17.92 -52.85 -14.90
N LEU A 155 -17.55 -53.41 -13.74
CA LEU A 155 -17.02 -52.64 -12.62
C LEU A 155 -15.72 -51.92 -13.01
N TYR A 156 -14.79 -52.60 -13.67
CA TYR A 156 -13.54 -51.98 -14.15
C TYR A 156 -13.81 -50.93 -15.23
N ALA A 157 -14.74 -51.18 -16.16
CA ALA A 157 -15.11 -50.21 -17.18
C ALA A 157 -15.69 -48.92 -16.57
N ASN A 158 -16.59 -49.02 -15.62
CA ASN A 158 -17.17 -47.89 -14.91
C ASN A 158 -16.08 -47.06 -14.17
N LYS A 159 -15.12 -47.77 -13.53
CA LYS A 159 -14.02 -47.07 -12.81
C LYS A 159 -13.04 -46.39 -13.79
N ILE A 160 -12.77 -46.98 -14.95
CA ILE A 160 -11.96 -46.34 -16.00
C ILE A 160 -12.67 -45.09 -16.51
N GLN A 161 -13.98 -45.16 -16.77
CA GLN A 161 -14.75 -43.99 -17.21
C GLN A 161 -14.71 -42.83 -16.17
N GLU A 162 -14.86 -43.17 -14.89
CA GLU A 162 -14.75 -42.16 -13.80
C GLU A 162 -13.38 -41.46 -13.79
N LEU A 163 -12.29 -42.23 -14.03
CA LEU A 163 -10.92 -41.66 -14.08
C LEU A 163 -10.67 -40.84 -15.34
N GLU A 164 -11.25 -41.24 -16.48
CA GLU A 164 -11.18 -40.49 -17.73
C GLU A 164 -11.93 -39.15 -17.61
N GLU A 165 -13.05 -39.10 -16.93
CA GLU A 165 -13.78 -37.87 -16.65
C GLU A 165 -12.93 -36.92 -15.77
N LYS A 166 -12.29 -37.43 -14.72
CA LYS A 166 -11.35 -36.67 -13.88
C LYS A 166 -10.14 -36.15 -14.66
N LEU A 167 -9.63 -36.92 -15.62
CA LEU A 167 -8.56 -36.44 -16.49
C LEU A 167 -8.99 -35.28 -17.38
N LYS A 168 -10.19 -35.32 -17.92
CA LYS A 168 -10.75 -34.18 -18.69
C LYS A 168 -10.91 -32.93 -17.82
N GLU A 169 -11.39 -33.08 -16.58
CA GLU A 169 -11.47 -31.96 -15.63
C GLU A 169 -10.08 -31.36 -15.35
N LEU A 170 -9.05 -32.21 -15.15
CA LEU A 170 -7.66 -31.75 -14.96
C LEU A 170 -7.10 -31.05 -16.19
N GLU A 171 -7.46 -31.46 -17.40
CA GLU A 171 -7.05 -30.76 -18.62
C GLU A 171 -7.63 -29.34 -18.69
N VAL A 172 -8.89 -29.15 -18.33
CA VAL A 172 -9.53 -27.83 -18.25
C VAL A 172 -8.84 -26.95 -17.22
N ILE A 173 -8.54 -27.51 -16.03
CA ILE A 173 -7.80 -26.77 -14.98
C ILE A 173 -6.41 -26.38 -15.47
N ARG A 174 -5.71 -27.30 -16.15
CA ARG A 174 -4.38 -27.04 -16.73
C ARG A 174 -4.42 -25.90 -17.75
N GLU A 175 -5.41 -25.90 -18.62
CA GLU A 175 -5.59 -24.85 -19.63
C GLU A 175 -5.80 -23.49 -18.96
N ASN A 176 -6.66 -23.42 -17.94
CA ASN A 176 -6.90 -22.21 -17.18
C ASN A 176 -5.63 -21.69 -16.48
N VAL A 177 -4.81 -22.56 -15.91
CA VAL A 177 -3.53 -22.20 -15.28
C VAL A 177 -2.55 -21.64 -16.32
N LEU A 178 -2.46 -22.27 -17.50
CA LEU A 178 -1.61 -21.81 -18.59
C LEU A 178 -2.08 -20.46 -19.15
N GLN A 179 -3.38 -20.25 -19.31
CA GLN A 179 -3.94 -18.98 -19.75
C GLN A 179 -3.62 -17.87 -18.75
N ARG A 180 -3.69 -18.14 -17.45
CA ARG A 180 -3.31 -17.17 -16.40
C ARG A 180 -1.82 -16.88 -16.36
N GLU A 181 -0.96 -17.84 -16.67
CA GLU A 181 0.48 -17.61 -16.83
C GLU A 181 0.79 -16.68 -18.00
N LEU A 182 0.11 -16.89 -19.15
CA LEU A 182 0.27 -16.08 -20.34
C LEU A 182 -0.32 -14.69 -20.20
N ASN A 183 -1.50 -14.59 -19.56
CA ASN A 183 -2.15 -13.30 -19.31
C ASN A 183 -1.71 -12.70 -17.97
N THR A 184 -0.61 -11.94 -18.00
CA THR A 184 -0.07 -11.26 -16.82
C THR A 184 -0.97 -10.14 -16.25
N ARG A 185 -2.08 -9.81 -16.92
CA ARG A 185 -3.06 -8.80 -16.46
C ARG A 185 -4.29 -9.42 -15.82
N ALA A 186 -4.53 -10.72 -16.03
CA ALA A 186 -5.66 -11.42 -15.41
C ALA A 186 -5.49 -11.55 -13.90
N GLY A 187 -6.57 -11.31 -13.16
CA GLY A 187 -6.57 -11.38 -11.71
C GLY A 187 -7.94 -11.12 -11.11
N TYR A 188 -7.97 -10.91 -9.79
CA TYR A 188 -9.17 -10.59 -9.05
C TYR A 188 -9.08 -9.18 -8.47
N VAL A 189 -10.12 -8.38 -8.67
CA VAL A 189 -10.33 -7.15 -7.92
C VAL A 189 -11.22 -7.49 -6.73
N TYR A 190 -10.79 -7.10 -5.54
CA TYR A 190 -11.52 -7.35 -4.30
C TYR A 190 -12.00 -6.05 -3.66
N VAL A 191 -13.17 -6.14 -3.00
CA VAL A 191 -13.73 -5.09 -2.16
C VAL A 191 -13.87 -5.68 -0.75
N ILE A 192 -13.13 -5.13 0.20
CA ILE A 192 -13.07 -5.62 1.57
C ILE A 192 -13.25 -4.50 2.58
N SER A 193 -13.80 -4.81 3.75
CA SER A 193 -13.91 -3.89 4.88
C SER A 193 -13.37 -4.50 6.17
N ASN A 194 -13.09 -3.65 7.15
CA ASN A 194 -12.76 -4.06 8.50
C ASN A 194 -13.35 -3.02 9.47
N ILE A 195 -14.60 -3.24 9.84
CA ILE A 195 -15.38 -2.28 10.64
C ILE A 195 -14.70 -2.05 12.01
N GLY A 196 -14.16 -3.10 12.62
CA GLY A 196 -13.50 -2.99 13.92
C GLY A 196 -12.20 -2.19 13.91
N SER A 197 -11.53 -2.10 12.76
CA SER A 197 -10.26 -1.37 12.61
C SER A 197 -10.42 0.04 12.04
N PHE A 198 -11.36 0.22 11.11
CA PHE A 198 -11.47 1.46 10.33
C PHE A 198 -12.84 2.15 10.44
N GLY A 199 -13.84 1.50 11.05
CA GLY A 199 -15.21 2.00 11.14
C GLY A 199 -16.08 1.57 9.95
N GLU A 200 -17.32 2.05 9.95
CA GLU A 200 -18.31 1.78 8.91
C GLU A 200 -18.02 2.59 7.63
N ASP A 201 -18.52 2.11 6.50
CA ASP A 201 -18.39 2.74 5.18
C ASP A 201 -16.95 3.02 4.71
N ILE A 202 -15.97 2.28 5.25
CA ILE A 202 -14.59 2.34 4.78
C ILE A 202 -14.23 1.00 4.14
N TYR A 203 -14.01 1.04 2.83
CA TYR A 203 -13.67 -0.12 2.01
C TYR A 203 -12.29 0.02 1.40
N LYS A 204 -11.56 -1.10 1.37
CA LYS A 204 -10.35 -1.23 0.57
C LYS A 204 -10.74 -1.88 -0.75
N ILE A 205 -10.34 -1.25 -1.85
CA ILE A 205 -10.42 -1.79 -3.20
C ILE A 205 -8.99 -2.05 -3.66
N GLY A 206 -8.71 -3.28 -4.06
CA GLY A 206 -7.38 -3.67 -4.51
C GLY A 206 -7.45 -4.89 -5.41
N MET A 207 -6.33 -5.29 -5.98
CA MET A 207 -6.27 -6.47 -6.83
C MET A 207 -5.25 -7.51 -6.35
N THR A 208 -5.43 -8.73 -6.82
CA THR A 208 -4.45 -9.80 -6.70
C THR A 208 -4.43 -10.68 -7.95
N ARG A 209 -3.26 -11.18 -8.32
CA ARG A 209 -3.09 -12.12 -9.43
C ARG A 209 -2.98 -13.57 -8.97
N ARG A 210 -3.10 -13.83 -7.67
CA ARG A 210 -3.03 -15.18 -7.11
C ARG A 210 -4.13 -16.07 -7.65
N LEU A 211 -3.83 -17.36 -7.76
CA LEU A 211 -4.83 -18.37 -8.11
C LEU A 211 -5.89 -18.46 -7.01
N GLU A 212 -5.44 -18.42 -5.74
CA GLU A 212 -6.30 -18.37 -4.56
C GLU A 212 -6.34 -16.95 -3.96
N PRO A 213 -7.31 -16.10 -4.38
CA PRO A 213 -7.35 -14.70 -3.97
C PRO A 213 -7.59 -14.51 -2.47
N MET A 214 -8.25 -15.48 -1.80
CA MET A 214 -8.48 -15.43 -0.37
C MET A 214 -7.21 -15.46 0.46
N ASP A 215 -6.14 -16.05 -0.03
CA ASP A 215 -4.84 -16.06 0.66
C ASP A 215 -4.25 -14.65 0.75
N ARG A 216 -4.49 -13.81 -0.26
CA ARG A 216 -4.12 -12.40 -0.21
C ARG A 216 -4.89 -11.66 0.88
N ILE A 217 -6.19 -11.91 1.01
CA ILE A 217 -7.02 -11.26 2.04
C ILE A 217 -6.58 -11.69 3.45
N LYS A 218 -6.28 -12.97 3.65
CA LYS A 218 -5.74 -13.48 4.93
C LYS A 218 -4.40 -12.82 5.28
N GLU A 219 -3.48 -12.66 4.31
CA GLU A 219 -2.22 -11.96 4.55
C GLU A 219 -2.44 -10.49 4.93
N LEU A 220 -3.37 -9.79 4.27
CA LEU A 220 -3.74 -8.42 4.63
C LEU A 220 -4.32 -8.34 6.05
N SER A 221 -5.10 -9.35 6.47
CA SER A 221 -5.67 -9.45 7.81
C SER A 221 -4.62 -9.74 8.90
N SER A 222 -3.51 -10.43 8.55
CA SER A 222 -2.46 -10.77 9.51
C SER A 222 -1.45 -9.66 9.77
N ALA A 223 -1.38 -8.65 8.91
CA ALA A 223 -0.29 -7.68 8.85
C ALA A 223 -0.61 -6.34 9.52
N SER A 224 -0.99 -6.29 10.78
CA SER A 224 -1.13 -5.05 11.55
C SER A 224 -2.57 -4.54 11.74
N VAL A 225 -3.56 -5.35 11.48
CA VAL A 225 -4.96 -5.05 11.85
C VAL A 225 -5.43 -6.03 12.92
N PRO A 226 -6.20 -5.58 13.92
CA PRO A 226 -6.64 -6.42 15.05
C PRO A 226 -7.74 -7.42 14.68
N PHE A 227 -8.42 -7.23 13.54
CA PHE A 227 -9.53 -8.07 13.10
C PHE A 227 -9.35 -8.47 11.64
N GLU A 228 -9.97 -9.56 11.24
CA GLU A 228 -10.00 -10.01 9.85
C GLU A 228 -10.83 -9.09 8.96
N PHE A 229 -10.48 -9.06 7.67
CA PHE A 229 -11.28 -8.35 6.67
C PHE A 229 -12.49 -9.17 6.24
N ASP A 230 -13.64 -8.51 6.14
CA ASP A 230 -14.83 -9.03 5.47
C ASP A 230 -14.71 -8.80 3.96
N VAL A 231 -15.02 -9.83 3.17
CA VAL A 231 -15.03 -9.76 1.72
C VAL A 231 -16.43 -9.46 1.21
N HIS A 232 -16.60 -8.34 0.52
CA HIS A 232 -17.87 -7.92 -0.05
C HIS A 232 -18.01 -8.30 -1.52
N ALA A 233 -16.92 -8.23 -2.27
CA ALA A 233 -16.88 -8.69 -3.66
C ALA A 233 -15.51 -9.25 -4.01
N MET A 234 -15.50 -10.24 -4.92
CA MET A 234 -14.32 -10.83 -5.54
C MET A 234 -14.61 -10.97 -7.03
N ILE A 235 -13.98 -10.14 -7.85
CA ILE A 235 -14.31 -9.94 -9.25
C ILE A 235 -13.13 -10.42 -10.09
N PHE A 236 -13.31 -11.52 -10.83
CA PHE A 236 -12.30 -11.95 -11.80
C PHE A 236 -12.36 -11.04 -13.04
N SER A 237 -11.20 -10.55 -13.47
CA SER A 237 -11.09 -9.75 -14.70
C SER A 237 -9.85 -10.18 -15.48
N GLU A 238 -9.98 -10.24 -16.80
CA GLU A 238 -8.85 -10.47 -17.70
C GLU A 238 -7.86 -9.29 -17.70
N ASP A 239 -8.33 -8.11 -17.28
CA ASP A 239 -7.52 -6.91 -17.07
C ASP A 239 -7.84 -6.30 -15.69
N ALA A 240 -7.43 -6.98 -14.64
CA ALA A 240 -7.66 -6.53 -13.26
C ALA A 240 -7.01 -5.17 -12.93
N PRO A 241 -5.77 -4.86 -13.39
CA PRO A 241 -5.18 -3.54 -13.16
C PRO A 241 -5.99 -2.40 -13.78
N SER A 242 -6.60 -2.60 -14.96
CA SER A 242 -7.45 -1.59 -15.58
C SER A 242 -8.73 -1.36 -14.80
N LEU A 243 -9.38 -2.44 -14.34
CA LEU A 243 -10.60 -2.35 -13.54
C LEU A 243 -10.33 -1.66 -12.20
N GLU A 244 -9.27 -2.07 -11.49
CA GLU A 244 -8.84 -1.42 -10.23
C GLU A 244 -8.58 0.07 -10.44
N THR A 245 -7.82 0.45 -11.47
CA THR A 245 -7.51 1.85 -11.79
C THR A 245 -8.77 2.68 -12.07
N LYS A 246 -9.75 2.13 -12.79
CA LYS A 246 -11.03 2.81 -13.04
C LYS A 246 -11.80 3.07 -11.74
N LEU A 247 -11.88 2.08 -10.85
CA LEU A 247 -12.53 2.22 -9.55
C LEU A 247 -11.82 3.26 -8.67
N HIS A 248 -10.49 3.20 -8.58
CA HIS A 248 -9.70 4.17 -7.83
C HIS A 248 -9.86 5.59 -8.37
N ASN A 249 -9.86 5.79 -9.69
CA ASN A 249 -10.07 7.11 -10.29
C ASN A 249 -11.48 7.65 -10.01
N HIS A 250 -12.49 6.78 -10.02
CA HIS A 250 -13.87 7.17 -9.70
C HIS A 250 -13.98 7.63 -8.24
N PHE A 251 -13.41 6.88 -7.30
CA PHE A 251 -13.49 7.16 -5.86
C PHE A 251 -12.36 8.03 -5.32
N ARG A 252 -11.56 8.65 -6.17
CA ARG A 252 -10.40 9.45 -5.78
C ARG A 252 -10.72 10.57 -4.77
N LYS A 253 -11.90 11.18 -4.88
CA LYS A 253 -12.34 12.22 -3.95
C LYS A 253 -12.72 11.67 -2.57
N GLN A 254 -13.08 10.40 -2.48
CA GLN A 254 -13.48 9.67 -1.30
C GLN A 254 -12.31 8.93 -0.61
N GLU A 255 -11.08 9.04 -1.12
CA GLU A 255 -9.90 8.47 -0.48
C GLU A 255 -9.77 8.93 0.97
N VAL A 256 -9.54 7.99 1.89
CA VAL A 256 -9.33 8.26 3.32
C VAL A 256 -7.97 8.94 3.53
N ASN A 257 -6.93 8.46 2.85
CA ASN A 257 -5.59 9.05 2.90
C ASN A 257 -5.29 9.83 1.63
N LYS A 258 -5.48 11.15 1.68
CA LYS A 258 -5.25 12.03 0.53
C LYS A 258 -3.79 12.35 0.25
N ILE A 259 -2.89 12.03 1.18
CA ILE A 259 -1.45 12.24 1.03
C ILE A 259 -0.81 11.01 0.38
N ASN A 260 -1.19 9.81 0.83
CA ASN A 260 -0.68 8.55 0.29
C ASN A 260 -1.79 7.76 -0.39
N GLN A 261 -1.98 8.00 -1.67
CA GLN A 261 -3.01 7.37 -2.52
C GLN A 261 -2.84 5.84 -2.65
N ARG A 262 -1.68 5.28 -2.26
CA ARG A 262 -1.42 3.83 -2.29
C ARG A 262 -2.09 3.06 -1.16
N LYS A 263 -2.71 3.74 -0.20
CA LYS A 263 -3.43 3.07 0.89
C LYS A 263 -4.75 2.45 0.44
N GLU A 264 -5.34 2.93 -0.66
CA GLU A 264 -6.46 2.32 -1.38
C GLU A 264 -7.71 2.08 -0.53
N PHE A 265 -7.91 2.92 0.51
CA PHE A 265 -9.09 2.93 1.35
C PHE A 265 -9.98 4.10 0.98
N PHE A 266 -11.27 3.83 0.82
CA PHE A 266 -12.26 4.80 0.36
C PHE A 266 -13.42 4.86 1.36
N LYS A 267 -13.89 6.07 1.67
CA LYS A 267 -15.08 6.30 2.48
C LYS A 267 -16.27 6.51 1.55
N VAL A 268 -17.03 5.44 1.32
CA VAL A 268 -18.10 5.37 0.32
C VAL A 268 -19.08 4.26 0.70
N SER A 269 -20.33 4.33 0.27
CA SER A 269 -21.28 3.25 0.49
C SER A 269 -21.01 2.03 -0.41
N LEU A 270 -21.33 0.84 0.07
CA LEU A 270 -21.16 -0.39 -0.70
C LEU A 270 -22.05 -0.41 -1.95
N ASP A 271 -23.25 0.18 -1.86
CA ASP A 271 -24.18 0.28 -2.99
C ASP A 271 -23.62 1.15 -4.13
N GLU A 272 -22.86 2.20 -3.79
CA GLU A 272 -22.18 3.03 -4.78
C GLU A 272 -21.02 2.29 -5.44
N ILE A 273 -20.25 1.50 -4.66
CA ILE A 273 -19.20 0.62 -5.22
C ILE A 273 -19.81 -0.40 -6.17
N GLU A 274 -20.89 -1.08 -5.76
CA GLU A 274 -21.60 -2.06 -6.58
C GLU A 274 -22.06 -1.47 -7.92
N LYS A 275 -22.67 -0.29 -7.88
CA LYS A 275 -23.12 0.41 -9.08
C LYS A 275 -21.96 0.70 -10.04
N VAL A 276 -20.86 1.25 -9.54
CA VAL A 276 -19.69 1.60 -10.37
C VAL A 276 -18.99 0.36 -10.91
N VAL A 277 -18.95 -0.73 -10.14
CA VAL A 277 -18.43 -2.02 -10.63
C VAL A 277 -19.29 -2.52 -11.79
N LEU A 278 -20.62 -2.54 -11.65
CA LEU A 278 -21.53 -3.00 -12.71
C LEU A 278 -21.46 -2.12 -13.98
N GLU A 279 -21.18 -0.84 -13.84
CA GLU A 279 -20.98 0.07 -14.99
C GLU A 279 -19.65 -0.20 -15.74
N ASN A 280 -18.64 -0.71 -15.07
CA ASN A 280 -17.29 -0.88 -15.62
C ASN A 280 -16.90 -2.35 -15.89
N TYR A 281 -17.76 -3.29 -15.54
CA TYR A 281 -17.53 -4.71 -15.67
C TYR A 281 -18.75 -5.43 -16.24
N ASN A 282 -18.54 -6.17 -17.33
CA ASN A 282 -19.62 -6.80 -18.09
C ASN A 282 -20.04 -8.18 -17.57
N GLY A 283 -19.45 -8.67 -16.50
CA GLY A 283 -19.74 -9.98 -15.91
C GLY A 283 -20.70 -9.91 -14.72
N THR A 284 -21.19 -11.06 -14.30
CA THR A 284 -22.00 -11.16 -13.09
C THR A 284 -21.10 -11.07 -11.86
N VAL A 285 -21.43 -10.15 -10.96
CA VAL A 285 -20.73 -9.98 -9.67
C VAL A 285 -21.71 -10.18 -8.53
N THR A 286 -21.31 -10.96 -7.54
CA THR A 286 -22.09 -11.14 -6.31
C THR A 286 -21.49 -10.26 -5.21
N PHE A 287 -22.33 -9.40 -4.62
CA PHE A 287 -21.95 -8.57 -3.48
C PHE A 287 -22.53 -9.10 -2.19
N THR A 288 -21.70 -9.25 -1.17
CA THR A 288 -22.12 -9.54 0.21
C THR A 288 -22.26 -8.21 0.96
N LYS A 289 -23.50 -7.76 1.14
CA LYS A 289 -23.79 -6.42 1.70
C LYS A 289 -23.51 -6.31 3.20
N LEU A 290 -23.64 -7.40 3.94
CA LEU A 290 -23.44 -7.40 5.38
C LEU A 290 -22.02 -7.83 5.74
N ALA A 291 -21.26 -6.93 6.37
CA ALA A 291 -20.02 -7.28 7.03
C ALA A 291 -20.35 -8.19 8.24
N LYS A 292 -19.78 -9.38 8.26
CA LYS A 292 -19.93 -10.30 9.40
C LYS A 292 -19.28 -9.71 10.64
N ALA A 293 -18.09 -9.15 10.50
CA ALA A 293 -17.28 -8.54 11.56
C ALA A 293 -17.25 -9.41 12.84
N GLU A 294 -17.17 -10.74 12.66
CA GLU A 294 -17.45 -11.74 13.70
C GLU A 294 -16.56 -11.57 14.92
N GLN A 295 -15.26 -11.47 14.69
CA GLN A 295 -14.27 -11.28 15.76
C GLN A 295 -14.49 -9.94 16.50
N TYR A 296 -14.82 -8.89 15.78
CA TYR A 296 -15.07 -7.57 16.36
C TYR A 296 -16.34 -7.57 17.23
N ARG A 297 -17.45 -8.12 16.72
CA ARG A 297 -18.73 -8.20 17.45
C ARG A 297 -18.58 -9.04 18.71
N ARG A 298 -17.93 -10.21 18.61
CA ARG A 298 -17.61 -11.06 19.76
C ARG A 298 -16.73 -10.38 20.79
N SER A 299 -15.74 -9.60 20.35
CA SER A 299 -14.87 -8.81 21.24
C SER A 299 -15.67 -7.74 21.99
N LEU A 300 -16.64 -7.09 21.35
CA LEU A 300 -17.53 -6.13 22.00
C LEU A 300 -18.45 -6.79 23.03
N GLU A 301 -18.91 -8.00 22.78
CA GLU A 301 -19.72 -8.78 23.76
C GLU A 301 -18.90 -9.09 25.00
N LEU A 302 -17.67 -9.60 24.82
CA LEU A 302 -16.76 -9.91 25.92
C LEU A 302 -16.30 -8.69 26.72
N SER A 303 -16.40 -7.50 26.17
CA SER A 303 -16.02 -6.23 26.86
C SER A 303 -17.15 -5.65 27.69
N LYS A 304 -18.34 -6.25 27.66
CA LYS A 304 -19.51 -5.83 28.45
C LYS A 304 -19.65 -6.59 29.76
N ASP A 305 -18.89 -7.66 29.91
CA ASP A 305 -18.74 -8.45 31.14
C ASP A 305 -17.53 -7.94 31.97
#